data_b8a649146527c3f8e138a79d699c160e
#
_entry.id   b8a649146527c3f8e138a79d699c160e
#
_cell.length_a   1.000
_cell.length_b   1.000
_cell.length_c   1.000
_cell.angle_alpha   90.00
_cell.angle_beta   90.00
_cell.angle_gamma   90.00
#
_symmetry.space_group_name_H-M   'P 1'
#
loop_
_entity.id
_entity.type
_entity.pdbx_description
1 polymer ?
#
loop_
_entity_poly.entity_id
_entity_poly.type
_entity_poly.pdbx_seq_one_letter_code
_entity_poly.pdbx_strand_id
1 'polypeptide(L)'
;IINQSEQALNGAVRMRLIDPKTDAVVLTMEEAFAVEAGKTIGVNFHFDVKEEWTDLDCEVIAVSGNVSDGEKNHLPVLSTKKAMVETVPYYIIGTANGAEVSKTMDLTKLFNENSSTATNRVLKVEYTDNPAWMCIEALRSVKNPAEDDAIDFAASLYANTRLVELMQTFP
;
A
#
# COMPACT_ATOMS: atom_id res chain seq x y z
N ILE A 1 -24.31 7.88 19.72
CA ILE A 1 -24.60 7.60 21.14
C ILE A 1 -26.08 7.27 21.27
N ILE A 2 -26.37 6.14 21.87
CA ILE A 2 -27.74 5.68 22.14
C ILE A 2 -27.95 5.76 23.65
N ASN A 3 -28.91 6.56 24.10
CA ASN A 3 -29.27 6.65 25.50
C ASN A 3 -30.48 5.74 25.77
N GLN A 4 -30.25 4.62 26.44
CA GLN A 4 -31.29 3.65 26.82
C GLN A 4 -31.85 3.89 28.25
N SER A 5 -31.34 4.95 28.93
CA SER A 5 -31.81 5.28 30.27
C SER A 5 -33.08 6.15 30.26
N GLU A 6 -33.72 6.26 31.42
CA GLU A 6 -34.91 7.12 31.61
C GLU A 6 -34.54 8.60 31.86
N GLN A 7 -33.27 8.94 31.89
CA GLN A 7 -32.78 10.31 32.14
C GLN A 7 -31.96 10.83 30.97
N ALA A 8 -31.96 12.13 30.78
CA ALA A 8 -31.07 12.77 29.83
C ALA A 8 -29.60 12.61 30.28
N LEU A 9 -28.73 12.29 29.32
CA LEU A 9 -27.29 12.19 29.53
C LEU A 9 -26.57 13.34 28.84
N ASN A 10 -25.60 13.90 29.52
CA ASN A 10 -24.66 14.87 28.95
C ASN A 10 -23.24 14.50 29.35
N GLY A 11 -22.29 14.83 28.49
CA GLY A 11 -20.91 14.45 28.72
C GLY A 11 -20.00 14.82 27.56
N ALA A 12 -18.93 14.08 27.44
CA ALA A 12 -17.97 14.24 26.36
C ALA A 12 -17.65 12.91 25.70
N VAL A 13 -17.42 12.96 24.40
CA VAL A 13 -16.86 11.87 23.61
C VAL A 13 -15.43 12.24 23.24
N ARG A 14 -14.50 11.39 23.61
CA ARG A 14 -13.11 11.51 23.21
C ARG A 14 -12.76 10.46 22.18
N MET A 15 -12.21 10.91 21.06
CA MET A 15 -11.62 10.07 20.03
C MET A 15 -10.10 10.16 20.10
N ARG A 16 -9.42 9.01 20.02
CA ARG A 16 -7.97 8.93 19.88
C ARG A 16 -7.62 8.08 18.66
N LEU A 17 -6.67 8.57 17.88
CA LEU A 17 -6.00 7.75 16.85
C LEU A 17 -4.65 7.31 17.41
N ILE A 18 -4.39 6.03 17.34
CA ILE A 18 -3.26 5.37 17.96
C ILE A 18 -2.50 4.58 16.87
N ASP A 19 -1.20 4.74 16.80
CA ASP A 19 -0.34 3.89 15.96
C ASP A 19 -0.24 2.49 16.63
N PRO A 20 -0.74 1.43 15.99
CA PRO A 20 -0.76 0.09 16.60
C PRO A 20 0.64 -0.53 16.77
N LYS A 21 1.67 0.01 16.13
CA LYS A 21 3.05 -0.49 16.22
C LYS A 21 3.81 0.08 17.42
N THR A 22 3.49 1.32 17.77
CA THR A 22 4.22 2.07 18.80
C THR A 22 3.38 2.41 20.03
N ASP A 23 2.06 2.13 19.98
CA ASP A 23 1.06 2.58 20.93
C ASP A 23 1.03 4.10 21.15
N ALA A 24 1.62 4.86 20.23
CA ALA A 24 1.64 6.31 20.31
C ALA A 24 0.30 6.90 19.87
N VAL A 25 -0.23 7.81 20.68
CA VAL A 25 -1.42 8.59 20.31
C VAL A 25 -1.00 9.68 19.34
N VAL A 26 -1.48 9.61 18.10
CA VAL A 26 -1.13 10.56 17.02
C VAL A 26 -2.15 11.70 16.88
N LEU A 27 -3.37 11.51 17.38
CA LEU A 27 -4.40 12.52 17.42
C LEU A 27 -5.35 12.27 18.59
N THR A 28 -5.80 13.35 19.25
CA THR A 28 -6.88 13.31 20.23
C THR A 28 -7.84 14.43 19.92
N MET A 29 -9.14 14.11 19.91
CA MET A 29 -10.23 15.08 19.76
C MET A 29 -11.30 14.79 20.80
N GLU A 30 -12.02 15.84 21.23
CA GLU A 30 -13.08 15.72 22.20
C GLU A 30 -14.25 16.63 21.81
N GLU A 31 -15.46 16.09 21.88
CA GLU A 31 -16.71 16.79 21.58
C GLU A 31 -17.70 16.57 22.70
N ALA A 32 -18.39 17.61 23.09
CA ALA A 32 -19.46 17.53 24.07
C ALA A 32 -20.74 16.94 23.44
N PHE A 33 -21.51 16.21 24.24
CA PHE A 33 -22.80 15.70 23.80
C PHE A 33 -23.89 15.91 24.86
N ALA A 34 -25.12 16.00 24.38
CA ALA A 34 -26.32 15.92 25.21
C ALA A 34 -27.36 15.08 24.47
N VAL A 35 -27.91 14.08 25.12
CA VAL A 35 -28.91 13.16 24.55
C VAL A 35 -30.05 12.93 25.54
N GLU A 36 -31.28 13.15 25.09
CA GLU A 36 -32.48 12.90 25.88
C GLU A 36 -32.69 11.41 26.17
N ALA A 37 -33.53 11.10 27.17
CA ALA A 37 -33.92 9.77 27.51
C ALA A 37 -34.50 9.01 26.30
N GLY A 38 -34.01 7.80 26.03
CA GLY A 38 -34.48 6.95 24.92
C GLY A 38 -34.15 7.48 23.52
N LYS A 39 -33.28 8.49 23.38
CA LYS A 39 -32.90 9.09 22.09
C LYS A 39 -31.50 8.68 21.66
N THR A 40 -31.24 8.91 20.37
CA THR A 40 -29.93 8.69 19.73
C THR A 40 -29.43 9.98 19.11
N ILE A 41 -28.14 10.25 19.27
CA ILE A 41 -27.45 11.35 18.58
C ILE A 41 -26.19 10.86 17.89
N GLY A 42 -25.79 11.54 16.79
CA GLY A 42 -24.49 11.39 16.15
C GLY A 42 -23.49 12.43 16.66
N VAL A 43 -22.26 12.02 16.88
CA VAL A 43 -21.12 12.91 17.12
C VAL A 43 -20.14 12.70 15.99
N ASN A 44 -19.67 13.80 15.37
CA ASN A 44 -18.79 13.73 14.22
C ASN A 44 -17.45 14.37 14.53
N PHE A 45 -16.39 13.70 14.18
CA PHE A 45 -15.03 14.23 14.24
C PHE A 45 -14.50 14.48 12.84
N HIS A 46 -13.89 15.61 12.61
CA HIS A 46 -13.30 15.99 11.33
C HIS A 46 -11.81 16.23 11.51
N PHE A 47 -10.99 15.53 10.75
CA PHE A 47 -9.54 15.69 10.79
C PHE A 47 -8.93 15.37 9.42
N ASP A 48 -7.77 15.95 9.16
CA ASP A 48 -6.99 15.68 7.96
C ASP A 48 -6.08 14.49 8.19
N VAL A 49 -6.11 13.55 7.24
CA VAL A 49 -5.23 12.37 7.25
C VAL A 49 -3.84 12.77 6.78
N LYS A 50 -2.82 12.50 7.60
CA LYS A 50 -1.43 12.79 7.27
C LYS A 50 -0.82 11.71 6.41
N GLU A 51 0.09 12.10 5.52
CA GLU A 51 0.73 11.19 4.56
C GLU A 51 1.60 10.12 5.24
N GLU A 52 2.16 10.42 6.40
CA GLU A 52 2.95 9.49 7.19
C GLU A 52 2.15 8.40 7.91
N TRP A 53 0.83 8.55 8.00
CA TRP A 53 -0.03 7.55 8.63
C TRP A 53 -0.26 6.36 7.70
N THR A 54 -0.09 5.14 8.21
CA THR A 54 -0.27 3.91 7.43
C THR A 54 -1.41 3.05 7.97
N ASP A 55 -1.42 2.85 9.26
CA ASP A 55 -2.39 2.02 9.99
C ASP A 55 -2.67 2.70 11.31
N LEU A 56 -3.92 2.81 11.69
CA LEU A 56 -4.31 3.44 12.95
C LEU A 56 -5.38 2.60 13.64
N ASP A 57 -5.38 2.64 14.97
CA ASP A 57 -6.50 2.24 15.79
C ASP A 57 -7.28 3.49 16.19
N CYS A 58 -8.58 3.49 15.94
CA CYS A 58 -9.49 4.52 16.39
C CYS A 58 -10.18 4.07 17.66
N GLU A 59 -9.88 4.74 18.76
CA GLU A 59 -10.54 4.51 20.04
C GLU A 59 -11.50 5.68 20.32
N VAL A 60 -12.75 5.35 20.61
CA VAL A 60 -13.77 6.34 20.97
C VAL A 60 -14.35 5.98 22.33
N ILE A 61 -14.30 6.92 23.25
CA ILE A 61 -14.82 6.74 24.61
C ILE A 61 -15.79 7.89 24.91
N ALA A 62 -17.02 7.55 25.29
CA ALA A 62 -18.02 8.48 25.78
C ALA A 62 -18.13 8.38 27.30
N VAL A 63 -18.19 9.52 27.96
CA VAL A 63 -18.33 9.61 29.43
C VAL A 63 -19.47 10.55 29.78
N SER A 64 -20.38 10.13 30.65
CA SER A 64 -21.43 10.94 31.21
C SER A 64 -21.61 10.62 32.71
N GLY A 65 -21.15 11.51 33.57
CA GLY A 65 -21.16 11.27 35.02
C GLY A 65 -20.38 9.99 35.39
N ASN A 66 -21.10 9.02 35.94
CA ASN A 66 -20.53 7.73 36.36
C ASN A 66 -20.66 6.62 35.29
N VAL A 67 -21.16 6.96 34.11
CA VAL A 67 -21.36 6.00 33.00
C VAL A 67 -20.34 6.28 31.93
N SER A 68 -19.70 5.23 31.44
CA SER A 68 -18.80 5.33 30.29
C SER A 68 -18.97 4.10 29.39
N ASP A 69 -18.79 4.32 28.11
CA ASP A 69 -18.75 3.27 27.12
C ASP A 69 -17.72 3.62 26.06
N GLY A 70 -17.14 2.64 25.41
CA GLY A 70 -16.09 2.88 24.43
C GLY A 70 -15.90 1.74 23.47
N GLU A 71 -15.36 2.07 22.31
CA GLU A 71 -15.09 1.15 21.23
C GLU A 71 -13.70 1.46 20.64
N LYS A 72 -13.00 0.42 20.26
CA LYS A 72 -11.72 0.52 19.55
C LYS A 72 -11.80 -0.27 18.25
N ASN A 73 -11.61 0.40 17.14
CA ASN A 73 -11.67 -0.17 15.80
C ASN A 73 -10.38 0.09 15.04
N HIS A 74 -9.98 -0.88 14.24
CA HIS A 74 -8.87 -0.72 13.30
C HIS A 74 -9.29 0.16 12.13
N LEU A 75 -8.51 1.20 11.84
CA LEU A 75 -8.72 2.16 10.76
C LEU A 75 -7.55 2.08 9.76
N PRO A 76 -7.68 1.31 8.67
CA PRO A 76 -6.62 1.25 7.66
C PRO A 76 -6.52 2.58 6.92
N VAL A 77 -5.31 3.13 6.87
CA VAL A 77 -4.99 4.33 6.09
C VAL A 77 -4.30 3.89 4.81
N LEU A 78 -5.00 4.01 3.68
CA LEU A 78 -4.49 3.60 2.39
C LEU A 78 -3.87 4.79 1.66
N SER A 79 -2.68 4.56 1.10
CA SER A 79 -2.05 5.56 0.23
C SER A 79 -2.87 5.72 -1.05
N THR A 80 -3.11 6.97 -1.46
CA THR A 80 -3.66 7.30 -2.78
C THR A 80 -2.60 7.22 -3.88
N LYS A 81 -1.33 7.04 -3.52
CA LYS A 81 -0.23 6.89 -4.48
C LYS A 81 -0.13 5.44 -4.94
N LYS A 82 0.00 5.26 -6.25
CA LYS A 82 0.20 3.96 -6.89
C LYS A 82 1.58 3.92 -7.54
N ALA A 83 2.34 2.85 -7.28
CA ALA A 83 3.55 2.58 -8.04
C ALA A 83 3.17 2.26 -9.49
N MET A 84 3.75 3.01 -10.43
CA MET A 84 3.59 2.78 -11.87
C MET A 84 4.93 2.34 -12.43
N VAL A 85 4.92 1.27 -13.20
CA VAL A 85 6.09 0.79 -13.93
C VAL A 85 5.71 0.77 -15.40
N GLU A 86 6.47 1.50 -16.20
CA GLU A 86 6.36 1.47 -17.65
C GLU A 86 7.63 0.84 -18.20
N THR A 87 7.48 -0.14 -19.09
CA THR A 87 8.60 -0.87 -19.68
C THR A 87 8.58 -0.67 -21.18
N VAL A 88 9.69 -0.20 -21.72
CA VAL A 88 9.90 -0.07 -23.16
C VAL A 88 10.90 -1.15 -23.57
N PRO A 89 10.45 -2.25 -24.19
CA PRO A 89 11.34 -3.28 -24.69
C PRO A 89 12.13 -2.77 -25.89
N TYR A 90 13.43 -3.05 -25.90
CA TYR A 90 14.31 -2.62 -26.94
C TYR A 90 15.29 -3.72 -27.30
N TYR A 91 15.47 -3.98 -28.58
CA TYR A 91 16.41 -4.98 -29.04
C TYR A 91 17.20 -4.50 -30.25
N ILE A 92 18.45 -4.92 -30.34
CA ILE A 92 19.34 -4.72 -31.48
C ILE A 92 19.74 -6.11 -31.98
N ILE A 93 19.59 -6.35 -33.24
CA ILE A 93 20.05 -7.57 -33.89
C ILE A 93 21.39 -7.26 -34.54
N GLY A 94 22.44 -7.93 -34.11
CA GLY A 94 23.76 -7.83 -34.71
C GLY A 94 23.76 -8.39 -36.14
N THR A 95 24.71 -7.93 -36.92
CA THR A 95 24.94 -8.44 -38.29
C THR A 95 25.90 -9.61 -38.27
N ALA A 96 25.70 -10.61 -39.15
CA ALA A 96 26.56 -11.78 -39.22
C ALA A 96 28.03 -11.47 -39.62
N ASN A 97 28.29 -10.33 -40.22
CA ASN A 97 29.62 -9.89 -40.60
C ASN A 97 30.32 -8.98 -39.54
N GLY A 98 29.70 -8.83 -38.36
CA GLY A 98 30.27 -8.01 -37.29
C GLY A 98 30.23 -6.49 -37.52
N ALA A 99 29.46 -6.02 -38.51
CA ALA A 99 29.29 -4.58 -38.72
C ALA A 99 28.61 -3.93 -37.51
N GLU A 100 29.03 -2.71 -37.20
CA GLU A 100 28.42 -1.92 -36.14
C GLU A 100 26.97 -1.61 -36.45
N VAL A 101 26.11 -1.87 -35.47
CA VAL A 101 24.68 -1.56 -35.55
C VAL A 101 24.34 -0.59 -34.42
N SER A 102 23.78 0.57 -34.79
CA SER A 102 23.28 1.54 -33.83
C SER A 102 21.77 1.72 -34.00
N LYS A 103 21.08 1.91 -32.89
CA LYS A 103 19.65 2.17 -32.89
C LYS A 103 19.32 3.17 -31.78
N THR A 104 18.57 4.21 -32.13
CA THR A 104 18.14 5.23 -31.18
C THR A 104 16.83 4.82 -30.54
N MET A 105 16.75 4.94 -29.21
CA MET A 105 15.54 4.73 -28.45
C MET A 105 14.92 6.08 -28.10
N ASP A 106 13.65 6.27 -28.45
CA ASP A 106 12.88 7.44 -28.04
C ASP A 106 12.21 7.16 -26.68
N LEU A 107 12.68 7.85 -25.64
CA LEU A 107 12.16 7.76 -24.28
C LEU A 107 11.22 8.93 -23.94
N THR A 108 10.86 9.75 -24.93
CA THR A 108 10.06 10.97 -24.72
C THR A 108 8.74 10.66 -24.02
N LYS A 109 8.12 9.52 -24.31
CA LYS A 109 6.87 9.09 -23.67
C LYS A 109 7.02 8.86 -22.18
N LEU A 110 8.16 8.29 -21.73
CA LEU A 110 8.43 8.04 -20.31
C LEU A 110 8.60 9.34 -19.51
N PHE A 111 8.97 10.43 -20.18
CA PHE A 111 9.21 11.72 -19.54
C PHE A 111 8.08 12.73 -19.72
N ASN A 112 7.24 12.57 -20.76
CA ASN A 112 6.17 13.52 -21.08
C ASN A 112 4.88 13.30 -20.28
N GLU A 113 4.72 12.19 -19.62
CA GLU A 113 3.62 11.99 -18.67
C GLU A 113 3.88 12.77 -17.38
N ASN A 114 3.79 14.07 -17.47
CA ASN A 114 3.99 14.98 -16.35
C ASN A 114 2.75 15.04 -15.46
N SER A 115 2.52 13.99 -14.69
CA SER A 115 1.65 14.12 -13.52
C SER A 115 2.34 15.03 -12.51
N SER A 116 1.70 16.11 -12.11
CA SER A 116 2.19 17.01 -11.05
C SER A 116 2.30 16.30 -9.70
N THR A 117 1.65 15.14 -9.57
CA THR A 117 1.65 14.31 -8.36
C THR A 117 2.66 13.17 -8.39
N ALA A 118 3.36 12.96 -9.52
CA ALA A 118 4.36 11.91 -9.62
C ALA A 118 5.62 12.26 -8.83
N THR A 119 6.03 11.38 -7.91
CA THR A 119 7.22 11.50 -7.08
C THR A 119 8.11 10.27 -7.27
N ASN A 120 9.37 10.36 -6.86
CA ASN A 120 10.32 9.23 -6.85
C ASN A 120 10.49 8.56 -8.23
N ARG A 121 10.67 9.37 -9.28
CA ARG A 121 10.90 8.85 -10.63
C ARG A 121 12.26 8.20 -10.71
N VAL A 122 12.30 6.98 -11.21
CA VAL A 122 13.52 6.21 -11.44
C VAL A 122 13.52 5.72 -12.88
N LEU A 123 14.59 5.97 -13.62
CA LEU A 123 14.84 5.33 -14.90
C LEU A 123 15.83 4.19 -14.67
N LYS A 124 15.41 2.97 -14.98
CA LYS A 124 16.27 1.79 -14.98
C LYS A 124 16.48 1.35 -16.42
N VAL A 125 17.73 1.23 -16.83
CA VAL A 125 18.12 0.70 -18.15
C VAL A 125 18.83 -0.62 -17.90
N GLU A 126 18.29 -1.70 -18.44
CA GLU A 126 18.89 -3.03 -18.38
C GLU A 126 19.32 -3.43 -19.79
N TYR A 127 20.56 -3.84 -19.91
CA TYR A 127 21.12 -4.35 -21.15
C TYR A 127 21.61 -5.78 -20.92
N THR A 128 21.33 -6.64 -21.87
CA THR A 128 21.90 -8.00 -21.92
C THR A 128 22.22 -8.36 -23.36
N ASP A 129 23.35 -8.98 -23.57
CA ASP A 129 23.79 -9.53 -24.85
C ASP A 129 23.32 -10.98 -25.06
N ASN A 130 22.85 -11.62 -23.99
CA ASN A 130 22.38 -13.00 -24.02
C ASN A 130 20.91 -13.09 -23.64
N PRO A 131 20.01 -13.48 -24.56
CA PRO A 131 18.57 -13.59 -24.28
C PRO A 131 18.22 -14.60 -23.18
N ALA A 132 19.13 -15.52 -22.81
CA ALA A 132 18.90 -16.43 -21.69
C ALA A 132 18.71 -15.68 -20.34
N TRP A 133 19.35 -14.52 -20.17
CA TRP A 133 19.15 -13.69 -18.99
C TRP A 133 17.72 -13.16 -18.86
N MET A 134 17.06 -12.90 -19.99
CA MET A 134 15.63 -12.52 -19.98
C MET A 134 14.74 -13.63 -19.42
N CYS A 135 15.09 -14.90 -19.71
CA CYS A 135 14.37 -16.05 -19.15
C CYS A 135 14.58 -16.15 -17.62
N ILE A 136 15.78 -15.88 -17.15
CA ILE A 136 16.09 -15.87 -15.69
C ILE A 136 15.31 -14.76 -14.98
N GLU A 137 15.25 -13.57 -15.54
CA GLU A 137 14.45 -12.48 -14.98
C GLU A 137 12.94 -12.81 -14.99
N ALA A 138 12.43 -13.48 -16.04
CA ALA A 138 11.07 -13.96 -16.10
C ALA A 138 10.77 -14.98 -14.99
N LEU A 139 11.68 -15.91 -14.71
CA LEU A 139 11.54 -16.83 -13.57
C LEU A 139 11.49 -16.10 -12.24
N ARG A 140 12.30 -15.04 -12.07
CA ARG A 140 12.27 -14.22 -10.85
C ARG A 140 10.92 -13.53 -10.62
N SER A 141 10.22 -13.13 -11.67
CA SER A 141 8.92 -12.48 -11.55
C SER A 141 7.83 -13.41 -11.01
N VAL A 142 7.97 -14.73 -11.23
CA VAL A 142 7.02 -15.77 -10.80
C VAL A 142 7.46 -16.52 -9.53
N LYS A 143 8.55 -16.12 -8.88
CA LYS A 143 9.09 -16.84 -7.71
C LYS A 143 8.18 -16.81 -6.47
N ASN A 144 7.31 -15.84 -6.37
CA ASN A 144 6.31 -15.73 -5.31
C ASN A 144 4.91 -15.91 -5.93
N PRO A 145 4.02 -16.69 -5.31
CA PRO A 145 2.65 -16.78 -5.81
C PRO A 145 1.99 -15.40 -5.77
N ALA A 146 1.27 -15.05 -6.82
CA ALA A 146 0.56 -13.78 -6.92
C ALA A 146 -0.82 -13.88 -6.24
N GLU A 147 -1.43 -15.05 -6.37
CA GLU A 147 -2.73 -15.39 -5.79
C GLU A 147 -2.60 -16.63 -4.88
N ASP A 148 -3.58 -16.83 -4.02
CA ASP A 148 -3.62 -18.00 -3.12
C ASP A 148 -4.33 -19.18 -3.81
N ASP A 149 -3.76 -19.64 -4.93
CA ASP A 149 -4.27 -20.77 -5.69
C ASP A 149 -3.18 -21.79 -6.04
N ALA A 150 -3.62 -23.00 -6.43
CA ALA A 150 -2.73 -24.13 -6.70
C ALA A 150 -1.85 -23.92 -7.94
N ILE A 151 -2.29 -23.14 -8.92
CA ILE A 151 -1.55 -22.87 -10.15
C ILE A 151 -0.38 -21.94 -9.86
N ASP A 152 -0.64 -20.87 -9.12
CA ASP A 152 0.38 -19.90 -8.74
C ASP A 152 1.43 -20.53 -7.80
N PHE A 153 1.01 -21.38 -6.86
CA PHE A 153 1.93 -22.15 -6.03
C PHE A 153 2.80 -23.12 -6.86
N ALA A 154 2.21 -23.84 -7.81
CA ALA A 154 2.95 -24.75 -8.69
C ALA A 154 3.95 -23.99 -9.60
N ALA A 155 3.54 -22.85 -10.16
CA ALA A 155 4.39 -22.00 -10.97
C ALA A 155 5.56 -21.43 -10.15
N SER A 156 5.28 -20.96 -8.94
CA SER A 156 6.29 -20.46 -8.01
C SER A 156 7.28 -21.55 -7.60
N LEU A 157 6.81 -22.75 -7.27
CA LEU A 157 7.66 -23.90 -6.95
C LEU A 157 8.58 -24.26 -8.12
N TYR A 158 8.02 -24.33 -9.33
CA TYR A 158 8.79 -24.62 -10.55
C TYR A 158 9.85 -23.55 -10.80
N ALA A 159 9.48 -22.26 -10.72
CA ALA A 159 10.41 -21.14 -10.93
C ALA A 159 11.55 -21.17 -9.91
N ASN A 160 11.25 -21.38 -8.63
CA ASN A 160 12.26 -21.45 -7.57
C ASN A 160 13.22 -22.65 -7.77
N THR A 161 12.69 -23.82 -8.17
CA THR A 161 13.52 -25.00 -8.44
C THR A 161 14.49 -24.72 -9.60
N ARG A 162 14.01 -24.12 -10.69
CA ARG A 162 14.85 -23.77 -11.84
C ARG A 162 15.89 -22.70 -11.52
N LEU A 163 15.53 -21.71 -10.71
CA LEU A 163 16.49 -20.69 -10.26
C LEU A 163 17.62 -21.31 -9.43
N VAL A 164 17.31 -22.23 -8.52
CA VAL A 164 18.32 -22.94 -7.71
C VAL A 164 19.25 -23.77 -8.60
N GLU A 165 18.71 -24.52 -9.57
CA GLU A 165 19.52 -25.30 -10.52
C GLU A 165 20.47 -24.40 -11.33
N LEU A 166 19.98 -23.24 -11.81
CA LEU A 166 20.79 -22.26 -12.54
C LEU A 166 21.89 -21.67 -11.66
N MET A 167 21.61 -21.32 -10.42
CA MET A 167 22.60 -20.78 -9.47
C MET A 167 23.69 -21.81 -9.12
N GLN A 168 23.38 -23.10 -9.15
CA GLN A 168 24.35 -24.17 -8.94
C GLN A 168 25.25 -24.38 -10.17
N THR A 169 24.72 -24.13 -11.36
CA THR A 169 25.44 -24.32 -12.62
C THR A 169 26.32 -23.13 -12.98
N PHE A 170 25.90 -21.92 -12.59
CA PHE A 170 26.59 -20.64 -12.83
C PHE A 170 26.82 -19.92 -11.50
N PRO A 171 27.80 -20.32 -10.69
CA PRO A 171 28.12 -19.72 -9.40
C PRO A 171 28.67 -18.28 -9.51
#